data_758b9124fe7e8571c168a85f036227ea
#
_entry.id   758b9124fe7e8571c168a85f036227ea
#
_cell.length_a   1.000
_cell.length_b   1.000
_cell.length_c   1.000
_cell.angle_alpha   90.00
_cell.angle_beta   90.00
_cell.angle_gamma   90.00
#
_symmetry.space_group_name_H-M   'P 1'
#
loop_
_entity.id
_entity.type
_entity.pdbx_description
1 polymer ?
#
loop_
_entity_poly.entity_id
_entity_poly.type
_entity_poly.pdbx_seq_one_letter_code
_entity_poly.pdbx_strand_id
1 'polypeptide(L)'
;YVDGPSLSIITEKTNFKIGEDIAIKITNSGTVPLTFSDSSYGLRIIGLDGRILYSPQSAQVISMLQPKEEKMFVWDQTKSDGDKVIDGRYKIVSDTIQNNGKMLEKSLIINIFK
;
A
#
# COMPACT_ATOMS: atom_id res chain seq x y z
N TYR A 1 11.35 15.14 -4.70
CA TYR A 1 10.34 16.05 -5.25
C TYR A 1 10.15 15.77 -6.72
N VAL A 2 8.93 15.51 -7.12
CA VAL A 2 8.56 15.20 -8.50
C VAL A 2 7.45 16.14 -8.92
N ASP A 3 7.60 16.78 -10.08
CA ASP A 3 6.58 17.66 -10.63
C ASP A 3 5.46 16.81 -11.24
N GLY A 4 4.21 17.13 -10.88
CA GLY A 4 3.05 16.39 -11.32
C GLY A 4 2.63 15.30 -10.34
N PRO A 5 1.73 14.37 -10.75
CA PRO A 5 1.27 13.30 -9.86
C PRO A 5 2.38 12.29 -9.59
N SER A 6 2.55 11.95 -8.31
CA SER A 6 3.54 10.94 -7.92
C SER A 6 3.12 10.30 -6.59
N LEU A 7 3.26 8.98 -6.50
CA LEU A 7 2.87 8.19 -5.35
C LEU A 7 4.07 7.37 -4.90
N SER A 8 4.31 7.31 -3.59
CA SER A 8 5.39 6.51 -3.02
C SER A 8 4.86 5.59 -1.93
N ILE A 9 5.40 4.38 -1.87
CA ILE A 9 5.16 3.43 -0.79
C ILE A 9 6.49 3.20 -0.08
N ILE A 10 6.51 3.39 1.23
CA ILE A 10 7.73 3.29 2.02
C ILE A 10 7.47 2.38 3.20
N THR A 11 8.41 1.46 3.46
CA THR A 11 8.43 0.67 4.68
C THR A 11 9.74 0.94 5.40
N GLU A 12 9.76 0.65 6.70
CA GLU A 12 10.94 0.86 7.52
C GLU A 12 12.12 -0.01 7.05
N LYS A 13 11.80 -1.21 6.53
CA LYS A 13 12.80 -2.12 6.00
C LYS A 13 12.12 -3.01 4.95
N THR A 14 12.91 -3.86 4.28
CA THR A 14 12.36 -4.76 3.25
C THR A 14 12.32 -6.21 3.71
N ASN A 15 12.93 -6.54 4.84
CA ASN A 15 12.93 -7.88 5.40
C ASN A 15 12.29 -7.83 6.78
N PHE A 16 11.30 -8.67 7.00
CA PHE A 16 10.54 -8.72 8.25
C PHE A 16 10.52 -10.15 8.77
N LYS A 17 10.56 -10.27 10.09
CA LYS A 17 10.43 -11.56 10.74
C LYS A 17 8.95 -11.94 10.80
N ILE A 18 8.67 -13.24 10.67
CA ILE A 18 7.29 -13.71 10.73
C ILE A 18 6.66 -13.33 12.08
N GLY A 19 5.43 -12.79 12.01
CA GLY A 19 4.74 -12.28 13.20
C GLY A 19 5.03 -10.83 13.53
N GLU A 20 5.97 -10.20 12.85
CA GLU A 20 6.33 -8.81 13.08
C GLU A 20 5.33 -7.87 12.40
N ASP A 21 4.98 -6.76 13.07
CA ASP A 21 4.13 -5.75 12.44
C ASP A 21 4.89 -5.01 11.37
N ILE A 22 4.24 -4.77 10.24
CA ILE A 22 4.83 -4.09 9.09
C ILE A 22 4.14 -2.74 8.94
N ALA A 23 4.86 -1.66 9.21
CA ALA A 23 4.36 -0.31 9.02
C ALA A 23 4.56 0.11 7.56
N ILE A 24 3.48 0.52 6.92
CA ILE A 24 3.47 0.89 5.51
C ILE A 24 3.06 2.35 5.41
N LYS A 25 3.89 3.17 4.78
CA LYS A 25 3.62 4.59 4.60
C LYS A 25 3.34 4.87 3.13
N ILE A 26 2.18 5.47 2.85
CA ILE A 26 1.80 5.92 1.52
C ILE A 26 1.94 7.44 1.51
N THR A 27 2.73 7.95 0.58
CA THR A 27 3.07 9.37 0.51
C THR A 27 2.75 9.92 -0.88
N ASN A 28 2.15 11.10 -0.92
CA ASN A 28 2.06 11.87 -2.15
C ASN A 28 3.37 12.63 -2.33
N SER A 29 4.23 12.11 -3.20
CA SER A 29 5.54 12.69 -3.47
C SER A 29 5.54 13.68 -4.63
N GLY A 30 4.37 13.96 -5.17
CA GLY A 30 4.23 14.89 -6.29
C GLY A 30 3.78 16.28 -5.87
N THR A 31 3.27 17.04 -6.84
CA THR A 31 2.84 18.42 -6.62
C THR A 31 1.34 18.60 -6.79
N VAL A 32 0.60 17.53 -7.09
CA VAL A 32 -0.86 17.59 -7.26
C VAL A 32 -1.52 16.59 -6.32
N PRO A 33 -2.76 16.85 -5.86
CA PRO A 33 -3.48 15.91 -5.01
C PRO A 33 -3.74 14.59 -5.72
N LEU A 34 -3.72 13.49 -4.95
CA LEU A 34 -4.05 12.17 -5.45
C LEU A 34 -5.40 11.75 -4.86
N THR A 35 -6.21 11.08 -5.66
CA THR A 35 -7.55 10.64 -5.28
C THR A 35 -7.61 9.12 -5.27
N PHE A 36 -8.26 8.57 -4.26
CA PHE A 36 -8.40 7.13 -4.08
C PHE A 36 -9.88 6.78 -3.95
N SER A 37 -10.24 5.57 -4.36
CA SER A 37 -11.64 5.15 -4.38
C SER A 37 -12.19 4.84 -2.99
N ASP A 38 -11.33 4.62 -2.00
CA ASP A 38 -11.75 4.32 -0.64
C ASP A 38 -10.69 4.78 0.36
N SER A 39 -10.99 4.60 1.65
CA SER A 39 -10.10 5.08 2.71
C SER A 39 -8.88 4.19 2.94
N SER A 40 -8.74 3.08 2.21
CA SER A 40 -7.53 2.26 2.26
C SER A 40 -6.43 2.80 1.34
N TYR A 41 -6.72 3.84 0.58
CA TYR A 41 -5.78 4.44 -0.37
C TYR A 41 -5.26 3.41 -1.38
N GLY A 42 -6.15 2.48 -1.77
CA GLY A 42 -5.82 1.44 -2.74
C GLY A 42 -4.83 0.40 -2.25
N LEU A 43 -4.55 0.38 -0.96
CA LEU A 43 -3.52 -0.51 -0.40
C LEU A 43 -3.94 -1.96 -0.44
N ARG A 44 -3.05 -2.81 -0.94
CA ARG A 44 -3.26 -4.26 -1.01
C ARG A 44 -1.95 -4.96 -0.78
N ILE A 45 -2.03 -6.14 -0.15
CA ILE A 45 -0.89 -7.04 -0.02
C ILE A 45 -1.18 -8.24 -0.91
N ILE A 46 -0.32 -8.51 -1.88
CA ILE A 46 -0.50 -9.63 -2.80
C ILE A 46 0.71 -10.55 -2.76
N GLY A 47 0.47 -11.83 -3.02
CA GLY A 47 1.54 -12.80 -3.21
C GLY A 47 2.15 -12.64 -4.61
N LEU A 48 3.28 -13.27 -4.84
CA LEU A 48 3.93 -13.20 -6.14
C LEU A 48 3.13 -13.91 -7.24
N ASP A 49 2.15 -14.72 -6.85
CA ASP A 49 1.24 -15.37 -7.78
C ASP A 49 0.08 -14.47 -8.22
N GLY A 50 0.03 -13.23 -7.71
CA GLY A 50 -1.00 -12.27 -8.04
C GLY A 50 -2.24 -12.31 -7.17
N ARG A 51 -2.31 -13.21 -6.19
CA ARG A 51 -3.47 -13.30 -5.30
C ARG A 51 -3.46 -12.18 -4.29
N ILE A 52 -4.62 -11.55 -4.10
CA ILE A 52 -4.78 -10.56 -3.03
C ILE A 52 -4.93 -11.31 -1.72
N LEU A 53 -3.96 -11.12 -0.82
CA LEU A 53 -3.95 -11.79 0.49
C LEU A 53 -4.59 -10.92 1.56
N TYR A 54 -4.44 -9.62 1.45
CA TYR A 54 -4.94 -8.69 2.46
C TYR A 54 -5.23 -7.34 1.85
N SER A 55 -6.33 -6.75 2.29
CA SER A 55 -6.67 -5.37 1.98
C SER A 55 -7.25 -4.76 3.26
N PRO A 56 -6.78 -3.59 3.70
CA PRO A 56 -7.33 -2.97 4.90
C PRO A 56 -8.83 -2.75 4.77
N GLN A 57 -9.56 -2.97 5.85
CA GLN A 57 -10.96 -2.60 5.88
C GLN A 57 -11.08 -1.09 5.78
N SER A 58 -11.98 -0.63 4.92
CA SER A 58 -12.10 0.79 4.65
C SER A 58 -13.54 1.14 4.33
N ALA A 59 -13.89 2.39 4.60
CA ALA A 59 -15.16 2.94 4.13
C ALA A 59 -15.05 3.25 2.63
N GLN A 60 -16.13 3.06 1.90
CA GLN A 60 -16.17 3.40 0.48
C GLN A 60 -16.40 4.90 0.32
N VAL A 61 -15.43 5.66 0.74
CA VAL A 61 -15.45 7.12 0.70
C VAL A 61 -14.25 7.57 -0.12
N ILE A 62 -14.50 8.39 -1.13
CA ILE A 62 -13.40 8.94 -1.93
C ILE A 62 -12.48 9.70 -1.01
N SER A 63 -11.21 9.31 -1.02
CA SER A 63 -10.18 9.89 -0.15
C SER A 63 -9.14 10.59 -1.01
N MET A 64 -8.59 11.68 -0.48
CA MET A 64 -7.57 12.45 -1.17
C MET A 64 -6.32 12.53 -0.32
N LEU A 65 -5.17 12.51 -0.98
CA LEU A 65 -3.87 12.69 -0.35
C LEU A 65 -3.24 13.93 -0.98
N GLN A 66 -3.06 14.98 -0.18
CA GLN A 66 -2.49 16.24 -0.66
C GLN A 66 -0.99 16.11 -0.86
N PRO A 67 -0.36 16.99 -1.67
CA PRO A 67 1.08 16.95 -1.84
C PRO A 67 1.80 16.98 -0.49
N LYS A 68 2.80 16.12 -0.33
CA LYS A 68 3.60 15.92 0.88
C LYS A 68 2.83 15.29 2.04
N GLU A 69 1.56 15.00 1.86
CA GLU A 69 0.77 14.31 2.88
C GLU A 69 1.07 12.82 2.85
N GLU A 70 1.01 12.18 4.01
CA GLU A 70 1.28 10.75 4.10
C GLU A 70 0.25 10.05 4.97
N LYS A 71 0.02 8.77 4.68
CA LYS A 71 -0.90 7.93 5.43
C LYS A 71 -0.17 6.66 5.85
N MET A 72 -0.30 6.31 7.13
CA MET A 72 0.37 5.13 7.70
C MET A 72 -0.62 4.01 7.91
N PHE A 73 -0.23 2.80 7.52
CA PHE A 73 -0.97 1.57 7.78
C PHE A 73 -0.04 0.59 8.48
N VAL A 74 -0.62 -0.28 9.31
CA VAL A 74 0.14 -1.35 9.96
C VAL A 74 -0.51 -2.68 9.59
N TRP A 75 0.30 -3.60 9.06
CA TRP A 75 -0.14 -4.95 8.71
C TRP A 75 0.50 -5.94 9.65
N ASP A 76 -0.33 -6.75 10.30
CA ASP A 76 0.13 -7.73 11.29
C ASP A 76 0.40 -9.11 10.68
N GLN A 77 0.57 -9.17 9.34
CA GLN A 77 0.84 -10.39 8.60
C GLN A 77 -0.33 -11.39 8.64
N THR A 78 -1.54 -10.85 8.76
CA THR A 78 -2.76 -11.66 8.74
C THR A 78 -3.48 -11.46 7.42
N LYS A 79 -3.88 -12.56 6.78
CA LYS A 79 -4.68 -12.50 5.56
C LYS A 79 -6.11 -12.07 5.88
N SER A 80 -6.86 -11.69 4.84
CA SER A 80 -8.24 -11.23 5.01
C SER A 80 -9.16 -12.28 5.63
N ASP A 81 -8.80 -13.56 5.51
CA ASP A 81 -9.58 -14.66 6.11
C ASP A 81 -9.22 -14.93 7.58
N GLY A 82 -8.28 -14.17 8.13
CA GLY A 82 -7.86 -14.32 9.52
C GLY A 82 -6.65 -15.19 9.73
N ASP A 83 -6.19 -15.89 8.71
CA ASP A 83 -5.01 -16.76 8.82
C ASP A 83 -3.73 -15.94 8.69
N LYS A 84 -2.69 -16.38 9.39
CA LYS A 84 -1.37 -15.75 9.26
C LYS A 84 -0.73 -16.15 7.94
N VAL A 85 0.06 -15.23 7.37
CA VAL A 85 0.84 -15.54 6.17
C VAL A 85 2.05 -16.40 6.55
N ILE A 86 2.57 -17.11 5.55
CA ILE A 86 3.80 -17.88 5.71
C ILE A 86 5.00 -17.03 5.28
N ASP A 87 6.21 -17.52 5.56
CA ASP A 87 7.42 -16.87 5.08
C ASP A 87 7.46 -16.87 3.55
N GLY A 88 8.11 -15.87 2.98
CA GLY A 88 8.21 -15.72 1.53
C GLY A 88 8.24 -14.27 1.11
N ARG A 89 8.03 -14.03 -0.17
CA ARG A 89 7.99 -12.69 -0.74
C ARG A 89 6.57 -12.26 -0.96
N TYR A 90 6.31 -10.99 -0.66
CA TYR A 90 5.00 -10.37 -0.83
C TYR A 90 5.17 -9.00 -1.46
N LYS A 91 4.12 -8.56 -2.12
CA LYS A 91 4.11 -7.28 -2.81
C LYS A 91 3.06 -6.37 -2.18
N ILE A 92 3.49 -5.19 -1.79
CA ILE A 92 2.59 -4.16 -1.28
C ILE A 92 2.28 -3.23 -2.44
N VAL A 93 0.99 -3.05 -2.74
CA VAL A 93 0.54 -2.26 -3.90
C VAL A 93 -0.39 -1.18 -3.42
N SER A 94 -0.27 0.00 -4.01
CA SER A 94 -1.23 1.08 -3.84
C SER A 94 -1.48 1.73 -5.19
N ASP A 95 -2.76 2.00 -5.50
CA ASP A 95 -3.11 2.65 -6.74
C ASP A 95 -4.18 3.73 -6.50
N THR A 96 -4.12 4.76 -7.33
CA THR A 96 -5.11 5.83 -7.33
C THR A 96 -6.24 5.51 -8.31
N ILE A 97 -7.37 6.20 -8.18
CA ILE A 97 -8.35 6.19 -9.25
C ILE A 97 -7.83 7.10 -10.38
N GLN A 98 -8.39 6.92 -11.56
CA GLN A 98 -7.98 7.66 -12.74
C GLN A 98 -8.18 9.16 -12.52
N ASN A 99 -7.11 9.92 -12.71
CA ASN A 99 -7.14 11.38 -12.63
C ASN A 99 -6.48 11.92 -13.89
N ASN A 100 -7.20 12.78 -14.63
CA ASN A 100 -6.73 13.32 -15.91
C ASN A 100 -6.33 12.24 -16.90
N GLY A 101 -7.04 11.11 -16.90
CA GLY A 101 -6.78 10.02 -17.80
C GLY A 101 -5.65 9.10 -17.39
N LYS A 102 -5.08 9.30 -16.20
CA LYS A 102 -3.95 8.50 -15.71
C LYS A 102 -4.23 7.92 -14.34
N MET A 103 -3.91 6.64 -14.17
CA MET A 103 -3.93 5.97 -12.90
C MET A 103 -2.50 5.69 -12.47
N LEU A 104 -2.17 6.04 -11.23
CA LEU A 104 -0.85 5.74 -10.67
C LEU A 104 -0.91 4.46 -9.86
N GLU A 105 0.07 3.62 -10.06
CA GLU A 105 0.24 2.41 -9.25
C GLU A 105 1.69 2.32 -8.82
N LYS A 106 1.90 2.05 -7.55
CA LYS A 106 3.23 1.79 -6.99
C LYS A 106 3.20 0.49 -6.24
N SER A 107 4.33 -0.19 -6.24
CA SER A 107 4.46 -1.44 -5.51
C SER A 107 5.84 -1.53 -4.87
N LEU A 108 5.91 -2.30 -3.80
CA LEU A 108 7.13 -2.56 -3.06
C LEU A 108 7.16 -4.03 -2.69
N ILE A 109 8.26 -4.70 -2.97
CA ILE A 109 8.41 -6.11 -2.63
C ILE A 109 9.09 -6.21 -1.27
N ILE A 110 8.49 -7.00 -0.38
CA ILE A 110 9.06 -7.28 0.94
C ILE A 110 9.28 -8.77 1.09
N ASN A 111 10.18 -9.13 2.00
CA ASN A 111 10.45 -10.52 2.34
C ASN A 111 10.05 -10.77 3.78
N ILE A 112 9.41 -11.92 4.03
CA ILE A 112 9.08 -12.37 5.37
C ILE A 112 9.87 -13.65 5.60
N PHE A 113 10.61 -13.71 6.71
CA PHE A 113 11.44 -14.85 7.04
C PHE A 113 11.09 -15.37 8.44
N LYS A 114 11.41 -16.62 8.67
CA LYS A 114 11.18 -17.26 9.97
C LYS A 114 12.18 -16.81 11.02
#